data_b78c96d441cc58072a36d88edc78603d
#
_entry.id   b78c96d441cc58072a36d88edc78603d
#
_cell.length_a   1.000
_cell.length_b   1.000
_cell.length_c   1.000
_cell.angle_alpha   90.00
_cell.angle_beta   90.00
_cell.angle_gamma   90.00
#
_symmetry.space_group_name_H-M   'P 1'
#
loop_
_entity.id
_entity.type
_entity.pdbx_description
1 polymer ?
#
loop_
_entity_poly.entity_id
_entity_poly.type
_entity_poly.pdbx_seq_one_letter_code
_entity_poly.pdbx_strand_id
1 'polypeptide(L)'
;MTSTRRWSGRIIAGFVTVFLMFDGGVKVLAPAFAAANSGQLGIPDHLILPIGIIELACLAAYLIPQTSALGALLLTGFLGGAIATHFRVGDPLLGYTLFPIYVAALLWAGLFLRDSRLRVLVPFSERRA
;
A
#
# COMPACT_ATOMS: atom_id res chain seq x y z
N MET A 1 6.68 22.93 8.60
CA MET A 1 6.18 22.28 7.38
C MET A 1 5.24 23.22 6.65
N THR A 2 5.45 23.43 5.36
CA THR A 2 4.61 24.32 4.57
C THR A 2 3.22 23.70 4.34
N SER A 3 2.21 24.55 4.21
CA SER A 3 0.84 24.14 3.90
C SER A 3 0.76 23.32 2.62
N THR A 4 1.46 23.76 1.56
CA THR A 4 1.51 23.06 0.26
C THR A 4 2.03 21.64 0.41
N ARG A 5 3.10 21.46 1.19
CA ARG A 5 3.70 20.15 1.41
C ARG A 5 2.73 19.18 2.12
N ARG A 6 2.03 19.69 3.13
CA ARG A 6 1.04 18.90 3.88
C ARG A 6 -0.12 18.49 2.98
N TRP A 7 -0.61 19.40 2.17
CA TRP A 7 -1.68 19.13 1.22
C TRP A 7 -1.27 18.14 0.14
N SER A 8 -0.04 18.28 -0.41
CA SER A 8 0.49 17.32 -1.38
C SER A 8 0.54 15.91 -0.78
N GLY A 9 0.99 15.79 0.46
CA GLY A 9 1.00 14.51 1.17
C GLY A 9 -0.39 13.92 1.35
N ARG A 10 -1.37 14.74 1.68
CA ARG A 10 -2.77 14.31 1.84
C ARG A 10 -3.38 13.86 0.50
N ILE A 11 -3.10 14.57 -0.58
CA ILE A 11 -3.59 14.21 -1.91
C ILE A 11 -3.01 12.87 -2.34
N ILE A 12 -1.71 12.68 -2.18
CA ILE A 12 -1.03 11.42 -2.53
C ILE A 12 -1.59 10.28 -1.67
N ALA A 13 -1.71 10.49 -0.36
CA ALA A 13 -2.26 9.49 0.55
C ALA A 13 -3.71 9.16 0.21
N GLY A 14 -4.51 10.16 -0.18
CA GLY A 14 -5.89 9.97 -0.60
C GLY A 14 -6.00 9.12 -1.85
N PHE A 15 -5.14 9.36 -2.83
CA PHE A 15 -5.08 8.55 -4.05
C PHE A 15 -4.77 7.09 -3.75
N VAL A 16 -3.74 6.84 -2.93
CA VAL A 16 -3.36 5.48 -2.51
C VAL A 16 -4.50 4.83 -1.71
N THR A 17 -5.15 5.58 -0.84
CA THR A 17 -6.27 5.09 -0.03
C THR A 17 -7.42 4.63 -0.91
N VAL A 18 -7.82 5.43 -1.90
CA VAL A 18 -8.90 5.06 -2.83
C VAL A 18 -8.54 3.80 -3.60
N PHE A 19 -7.31 3.72 -4.09
CA PHE A 19 -6.83 2.54 -4.82
C PHE A 19 -6.87 1.27 -3.95
N LEU A 20 -6.32 1.32 -2.75
CA LEU A 20 -6.28 0.16 -1.85
C LEU A 20 -7.67 -0.20 -1.32
N MET A 21 -8.53 0.79 -1.10
CA MET A 21 -9.90 0.57 -0.70
C MET A 21 -10.68 -0.16 -1.80
N PHE A 22 -10.49 0.24 -3.05
CA PHE A 22 -11.10 -0.44 -4.18
C PHE A 22 -10.58 -1.86 -4.31
N ASP A 23 -9.26 -2.05 -4.27
CA ASP A 23 -8.64 -3.36 -4.43
C ASP A 23 -9.04 -4.33 -3.31
N GLY A 24 -8.92 -3.91 -2.06
CA GLY A 24 -9.34 -4.71 -0.91
C GLY A 24 -10.84 -4.90 -0.83
N GLY A 25 -11.59 -3.86 -1.19
CA GLY A 25 -13.06 -3.90 -1.21
C GLY A 25 -13.61 -4.94 -2.18
N VAL A 26 -13.04 -5.03 -3.38
CA VAL A 26 -13.44 -6.06 -4.36
C VAL A 26 -13.17 -7.45 -3.80
N LYS A 27 -12.06 -7.67 -3.13
CA LYS A 27 -11.73 -8.97 -2.53
C LYS A 27 -12.71 -9.38 -1.44
N VAL A 28 -13.23 -8.41 -0.69
CA VAL A 28 -14.17 -8.67 0.41
C VAL A 28 -15.62 -8.78 -0.10
N LEU A 29 -16.05 -7.86 -0.97
CA LEU A 29 -17.44 -7.78 -1.41
C LEU A 29 -17.75 -8.70 -2.58
N ALA A 30 -16.76 -9.00 -3.43
CA ALA A 30 -16.92 -9.85 -4.61
C ALA A 30 -15.72 -10.79 -4.73
N PRO A 31 -15.50 -11.69 -3.75
CA PRO A 31 -14.31 -12.55 -3.75
C PRO A 31 -14.25 -13.48 -4.96
N ALA A 32 -15.38 -13.94 -5.49
CA ALA A 32 -15.41 -14.78 -6.68
C ALA A 32 -14.90 -14.03 -7.93
N PHE A 33 -15.28 -12.74 -8.07
CA PHE A 33 -14.79 -11.90 -9.15
C PHE A 33 -13.27 -11.65 -9.00
N ALA A 34 -12.81 -11.34 -7.80
CA ALA A 34 -11.39 -11.14 -7.52
C ALA A 34 -10.59 -12.43 -7.79
N ALA A 35 -11.11 -13.58 -7.40
CA ALA A 35 -10.49 -14.88 -7.65
C ALA A 35 -10.37 -15.16 -9.14
N ALA A 36 -11.41 -14.87 -9.94
CA ALA A 36 -11.38 -15.05 -11.38
C ALA A 36 -10.30 -14.20 -12.04
N ASN A 37 -10.07 -12.98 -11.54
CA ASN A 37 -9.05 -12.08 -12.07
C ASN A 37 -7.65 -12.36 -11.52
N SER A 38 -7.52 -13.17 -10.47
CA SER A 38 -6.25 -13.48 -9.80
C SER A 38 -5.84 -14.95 -10.01
N GLY A 39 -6.59 -15.71 -10.80
CA GLY A 39 -6.38 -17.15 -10.94
C GLY A 39 -4.98 -17.53 -11.43
N GLN A 40 -4.39 -16.71 -12.28
CA GLN A 40 -3.04 -16.91 -12.79
C GLN A 40 -1.95 -16.70 -11.73
N LEU A 41 -2.27 -16.06 -10.60
CA LEU A 41 -1.33 -15.87 -9.50
C LEU A 41 -1.17 -17.13 -8.64
N GLY A 42 -2.02 -18.12 -8.83
CA GLY A 42 -1.97 -19.38 -8.07
C GLY A 42 -2.45 -19.21 -6.62
N ILE A 43 -3.20 -18.18 -6.33
CA ILE A 43 -3.79 -17.96 -4.99
C ILE A 43 -5.06 -18.81 -4.90
N PRO A 44 -5.19 -19.70 -3.90
CA PRO A 44 -6.43 -20.46 -3.70
C PRO A 44 -7.61 -19.50 -3.45
N ASP A 45 -8.77 -19.83 -4.04
CA ASP A 45 -9.95 -18.97 -4.01
C ASP A 45 -10.39 -18.62 -2.57
N HIS A 46 -10.26 -19.56 -1.64
CA HIS A 46 -10.67 -19.35 -0.25
C HIS A 46 -9.77 -18.36 0.51
N LEU A 47 -8.61 -17.99 -0.03
CA LEU A 47 -7.71 -17.01 0.58
C LEU A 47 -7.97 -15.58 0.11
N ILE A 48 -8.75 -15.37 -0.92
CA ILE A 48 -9.00 -14.03 -1.46
C ILE A 48 -9.70 -13.15 -0.43
N LEU A 49 -10.73 -13.65 0.22
CA LEU A 49 -11.44 -12.89 1.25
C LEU A 49 -10.53 -12.54 2.44
N PRO A 50 -9.78 -13.48 3.05
CA PRO A 50 -8.83 -13.13 4.10
C PRO A 50 -7.77 -12.13 3.68
N ILE A 51 -7.24 -12.23 2.46
CA ILE A 51 -6.26 -11.27 1.93
C ILE A 51 -6.87 -9.87 1.87
N GLY A 52 -8.10 -9.74 1.38
CA GLY A 52 -8.79 -8.46 1.33
C GLY A 52 -9.03 -7.87 2.72
N ILE A 53 -9.41 -8.70 3.69
CA ILE A 53 -9.62 -8.27 5.08
C ILE A 53 -8.31 -7.75 5.68
N ILE A 54 -7.20 -8.46 5.48
CA ILE A 54 -5.88 -8.03 5.96
C ILE A 54 -5.48 -6.70 5.32
N GLU A 55 -5.67 -6.56 4.02
CA GLU A 55 -5.36 -5.34 3.29
C GLU A 55 -6.14 -4.14 3.85
N LEU A 56 -7.46 -4.29 4.04
CA LEU A 56 -8.30 -3.22 4.56
C LEU A 56 -7.99 -2.89 6.02
N ALA A 57 -7.63 -3.89 6.84
CA ALA A 57 -7.22 -3.66 8.22
C ALA A 57 -5.91 -2.86 8.29
N CYS A 58 -4.94 -3.19 7.45
CA CYS A 58 -3.69 -2.44 7.35
C CYS A 58 -3.95 -1.01 6.85
N LEU A 59 -4.84 -0.85 5.89
CA LEU A 59 -5.23 0.47 5.40
C LEU A 59 -5.90 1.30 6.49
N ALA A 60 -6.78 0.70 7.29
CA ALA A 60 -7.41 1.39 8.42
C ALA A 60 -6.36 1.91 9.40
N ALA A 61 -5.35 1.09 9.74
CA ALA A 61 -4.25 1.52 10.59
C ALA A 61 -3.48 2.70 9.97
N TYR A 62 -3.27 2.69 8.66
CA TYR A 62 -2.61 3.77 7.93
C TYR A 62 -3.40 5.09 7.99
N LEU A 63 -4.73 5.00 7.98
CA LEU A 63 -5.60 6.19 8.00
C LEU A 63 -5.74 6.82 9.38
N ILE A 64 -5.48 6.07 10.44
CA ILE A 64 -5.55 6.59 11.81
C ILE A 64 -4.21 7.29 12.12
N PRO A 65 -4.20 8.60 12.47
CA PRO A 65 -2.95 9.34 12.66
C PRO A 65 -1.98 8.72 13.66
N GLN A 66 -2.49 8.13 14.73
CA GLN A 66 -1.66 7.52 15.77
C GLN A 66 -0.96 6.24 15.31
N THR A 67 -1.50 5.56 14.30
CA THR A 67 -1.00 4.28 13.79
C THR A 67 -0.59 4.34 12.33
N SER A 68 -0.51 5.54 11.73
CA SER A 68 -0.20 5.69 10.31
C SER A 68 1.14 5.05 9.93
N ALA A 69 2.18 5.25 10.73
CA ALA A 69 3.50 4.67 10.45
C ALA A 69 3.47 3.14 10.54
N LEU A 70 2.76 2.61 11.54
CA LEU A 70 2.56 1.15 11.67
C LEU A 70 1.77 0.61 10.47
N GLY A 71 0.70 1.29 10.08
CA GLY A 71 -0.10 0.91 8.91
C GLY A 71 0.71 0.91 7.63
N ALA A 72 1.55 1.94 7.44
CA ALA A 72 2.45 2.02 6.28
C ALA A 72 3.44 0.85 6.27
N LEU A 73 3.99 0.49 7.41
CA LEU A 73 4.90 -0.64 7.54
C LEU A 73 4.21 -1.96 7.21
N LEU A 74 3.01 -2.17 7.74
CA LEU A 74 2.22 -3.38 7.48
C LEU A 74 1.82 -3.47 6.00
N LEU A 75 1.42 -2.35 5.38
CA LEU A 75 1.11 -2.32 3.95
C LEU A 75 2.35 -2.57 3.09
N THR A 76 3.51 -2.11 3.52
CA THR A 76 4.77 -2.41 2.83
C THR A 76 5.03 -3.91 2.81
N GLY A 77 4.82 -4.60 3.92
CA GLY A 77 4.91 -6.06 3.99
C GLY A 77 3.89 -6.75 3.08
N PHE A 78 2.66 -6.27 3.09
CA PHE A 78 1.59 -6.78 2.23
C PHE A 78 1.96 -6.62 0.74
N LEU A 79 2.42 -5.44 0.35
CA LEU A 79 2.82 -5.16 -1.03
C LEU A 79 4.06 -5.94 -1.44
N GLY A 80 4.99 -6.18 -0.50
CA GLY A 80 6.13 -7.06 -0.73
C GLY A 80 5.71 -8.49 -1.06
N GLY A 81 4.68 -9.00 -0.39
CA GLY A 81 4.08 -10.28 -0.71
C GLY A 81 3.46 -10.30 -2.11
N ALA A 82 2.82 -9.20 -2.50
CA ALA A 82 2.27 -9.06 -3.85
C ALA A 82 3.37 -9.09 -4.92
N ILE A 83 4.49 -8.41 -4.68
CA ILE A 83 5.65 -8.44 -5.59
C ILE A 83 6.14 -9.87 -5.77
N ALA A 84 6.34 -10.60 -4.67
CA ALA A 84 6.81 -11.97 -4.69
C ALA A 84 5.84 -12.89 -5.46
N THR A 85 4.54 -12.67 -5.28
CA THR A 85 3.49 -13.44 -5.96
C THR A 85 3.53 -13.23 -7.47
N HIS A 86 3.61 -11.98 -7.92
CA HIS A 86 3.70 -11.67 -9.35
C HIS A 86 5.01 -12.16 -9.96
N PHE A 87 6.11 -11.99 -9.26
CA PHE A 87 7.41 -12.45 -9.71
C PHE A 87 7.44 -13.97 -9.89
N ARG A 88 6.84 -14.70 -8.96
CA ARG A 88 6.79 -16.17 -8.99
C ARG A 88 6.10 -16.71 -10.22
N VAL A 89 5.04 -16.07 -10.70
CA VAL A 89 4.29 -16.52 -11.88
C VAL A 89 4.81 -15.93 -13.19
N GLY A 90 5.86 -15.10 -13.14
CA GLY A 90 6.50 -14.58 -14.34
C GLY A 90 5.75 -13.41 -15.00
N ASP A 91 4.96 -12.67 -14.26
CA ASP A 91 4.26 -11.50 -14.79
C ASP A 91 5.24 -10.43 -15.31
N PRO A 92 4.81 -9.56 -16.26
CA PRO A 92 5.66 -8.50 -16.77
C PRO A 92 6.23 -7.64 -15.65
N LEU A 93 7.55 -7.45 -15.68
CA LEU A 93 8.29 -6.82 -14.58
C LEU A 93 7.80 -5.39 -14.31
N LEU A 94 7.73 -4.55 -15.35
CA LEU A 94 7.41 -3.13 -15.16
C LEU A 94 5.92 -2.86 -14.92
N GLY A 95 5.03 -3.73 -15.44
CA GLY A 95 3.59 -3.52 -15.32
C GLY A 95 3.01 -4.09 -14.03
N TYR A 96 3.18 -5.38 -13.81
CA TYR A 96 2.50 -6.09 -12.73
C TYR A 96 3.41 -6.37 -11.54
N THR A 97 4.63 -6.84 -11.77
CA THR A 97 5.52 -7.25 -10.70
C THR A 97 5.98 -6.07 -9.85
N LEU A 98 6.35 -4.94 -10.49
CA LEU A 98 6.80 -3.76 -9.78
C LEU A 98 5.68 -2.79 -9.41
N PHE A 99 4.45 -3.05 -9.84
CA PHE A 99 3.33 -2.17 -9.53
C PHE A 99 3.16 -1.93 -8.02
N PRO A 100 3.26 -2.95 -7.14
CA PRO A 100 3.21 -2.72 -5.69
C PRO A 100 4.32 -1.81 -5.16
N ILE A 101 5.48 -1.76 -5.81
CA ILE A 101 6.55 -0.81 -5.44
C ILE A 101 6.09 0.62 -5.67
N TYR A 102 5.41 0.88 -6.80
CA TYR A 102 4.87 2.22 -7.08
C TYR A 102 3.86 2.64 -6.02
N VAL A 103 2.97 1.73 -5.62
CA VAL A 103 2.00 1.98 -4.56
C VAL A 103 2.71 2.24 -3.23
N ALA A 104 3.70 1.44 -2.88
CA ALA A 104 4.48 1.63 -1.66
C ALA A 104 5.22 2.96 -1.63
N ALA A 105 5.81 3.35 -2.76
CA ALA A 105 6.49 4.63 -2.88
C ALA A 105 5.54 5.80 -2.64
N LEU A 106 4.33 5.75 -3.23
CA LEU A 106 3.32 6.78 -3.03
C LEU A 106 2.79 6.81 -1.59
N LEU A 107 2.60 5.64 -1.00
CA LEU A 107 2.14 5.48 0.38
C LEU A 107 3.12 6.17 1.35
N TRP A 108 4.41 5.88 1.22
CA TRP A 108 5.45 6.47 2.06
C TRP A 108 5.67 7.96 1.75
N ALA A 109 5.62 8.34 0.47
CA ALA A 109 5.72 9.75 0.08
C ALA A 109 4.59 10.57 0.69
N GLY A 110 3.36 10.07 0.62
CA GLY A 110 2.21 10.73 1.23
C GLY A 110 2.37 10.92 2.73
N LEU A 111 2.81 9.88 3.42
CA LEU A 111 3.01 9.93 4.86
C LEU A 111 4.19 10.84 5.22
N PHE A 112 5.30 10.72 4.53
CA PHE A 112 6.50 11.52 4.76
C PHE A 112 6.24 13.02 4.56
N LEU A 113 5.44 13.38 3.56
CA LEU A 113 5.12 14.78 3.29
C LEU A 113 4.19 15.40 4.32
N ARG A 114 3.33 14.60 4.95
CA ARG A 114 2.35 15.11 5.92
C ARG A 114 2.73 14.92 7.38
N ASP A 115 3.74 14.07 7.67
CA ASP A 115 4.18 13.80 9.04
C ASP A 115 5.68 14.09 9.18
N SER A 116 5.98 15.21 9.83
CA SER A 116 7.36 15.68 10.02
C SER A 116 8.19 14.77 10.95
N ARG A 117 7.54 13.98 11.80
CA ARG A 117 8.23 13.07 12.73
C ARG A 117 9.03 12.00 12.01
N LEU A 118 8.57 11.58 10.84
CA LEU A 118 9.21 10.53 10.06
C LEU A 118 10.55 10.96 9.45
N ARG A 119 10.78 12.25 9.29
CA ARG A 119 12.03 12.74 8.71
C ARG A 119 13.24 12.42 9.56
N VAL A 120 13.04 12.29 10.86
CA VAL A 120 14.12 11.92 11.77
C VAL A 120 14.62 10.50 11.51
N LEU A 121 13.73 9.64 11.00
CA LEU A 121 14.00 8.23 10.75
C LEU A 121 14.56 7.96 9.35
N VAL A 122 14.52 8.95 8.45
CA VAL A 122 14.98 8.75 7.07
C VAL A 122 16.48 8.97 7.00
N PRO A 123 17.25 7.98 6.49
CA PRO A 123 18.71 8.06 6.49
C PRO A 123 19.28 9.19 5.63
N PHE A 124 18.49 9.74 4.73
CA PHE A 124 18.89 10.84 3.85
C PHE A 124 18.36 12.20 4.31
N SER A 125 17.78 12.27 5.50
CA SER A 125 17.35 13.55 6.05
C SER A 125 18.58 14.43 6.28
N GLU A 126 18.46 15.71 5.97
CA GLU A 126 19.56 16.65 6.16
C GLU A 126 20.07 16.59 7.59
N ARG A 127 21.37 16.36 7.71
CA ARG A 127 22.05 16.54 8.99
C ARG A 127 22.01 18.02 9.28
N ARG A 128 21.22 18.40 10.23
CA ARG A 128 21.40 19.72 10.81
C ARG A 128 22.70 19.72 11.58
N ALA A 129 23.60 20.49 11.08
CA ALA A 129 24.85 20.73 11.77
C ALA A 129 24.57 21.38 13.14
#